data_14f3f6f33abae538bd6bf5f014d3165b
#
_entry.id   14f3f6f33abae538bd6bf5f014d3165b
#
_cell.length_a   1.000
_cell.length_b   1.000
_cell.length_c   1.000
_cell.angle_alpha   90.00
_cell.angle_beta   90.00
_cell.angle_gamma   90.00
#
_symmetry.space_group_name_H-M   'P 1'
#
loop_
_entity.id
_entity.type
_entity.pdbx_description
1 polymer ?
#
loop_
_entity_poly.entity_id
_entity_poly.type
_entity_poly.pdbx_seq_one_letter_code
_entity_poly.pdbx_strand_id
1 'polypeptide(L)'
;MSSNKNARLELERLYGRECFIDKLHLRKDKRKKYTGKAQYKKMKQLTYHHIKMRKDGGKTTIENGALLSVENHSWFHRQPPEAQAAMNRAFQQYKISVATLNSRGIQSVQKLEIDTSDCITIPLEENEIKKINRETNKTRRAREKQALKQELEDLEYE
;
A
#
# COMPACT_ATOMS: atom_id res chain seq x y z
N MET A 1 16.64 11.63 -9.13
CA MET A 1 15.42 10.77 -9.23
C MET A 1 14.86 10.55 -7.84
N SER A 2 13.51 10.42 -7.70
CA SER A 2 12.88 10.21 -6.40
C SER A 2 13.31 8.86 -5.80
N SER A 3 13.70 8.84 -4.50
CA SER A 3 14.09 7.64 -3.76
C SER A 3 13.05 6.52 -3.86
N ASN A 4 11.75 6.86 -3.83
CA ASN A 4 10.66 5.90 -3.99
C ASN A 4 10.65 5.20 -5.36
N LYS A 5 11.03 5.90 -6.44
CA LYS A 5 11.06 5.32 -7.80
C LYS A 5 12.14 4.26 -7.90
N ASN A 6 13.33 4.54 -7.37
CA ASN A 6 14.46 3.61 -7.41
C ASN A 6 14.20 2.37 -6.55
N ALA A 7 13.70 2.57 -5.32
CA ALA A 7 13.33 1.45 -4.44
C ALA A 7 12.21 0.58 -5.04
N ARG A 8 11.24 1.19 -5.73
CA ARG A 8 10.19 0.43 -6.43
C ARG A 8 10.76 -0.42 -7.57
N LEU A 9 11.63 0.16 -8.41
CA LEU A 9 12.24 -0.58 -9.53
C LEU A 9 13.08 -1.75 -9.04
N GLU A 10 13.80 -1.58 -7.93
CA GLU A 10 14.58 -2.65 -7.34
C GLU A 10 13.69 -3.76 -6.75
N LEU A 11 12.57 -3.41 -6.12
CA LEU A 11 11.58 -4.38 -5.69
C LEU A 11 10.96 -5.15 -6.87
N GLU A 12 10.66 -4.45 -8.00
CA GLU A 12 10.19 -5.10 -9.23
C GLU A 12 11.21 -6.09 -9.79
N ARG A 13 12.51 -5.78 -9.70
CA ARG A 13 13.60 -6.66 -10.12
C ARG A 13 13.70 -7.91 -9.24
N LEU A 14 13.58 -7.76 -7.92
CA LEU A 14 13.77 -8.85 -6.95
C LEU A 14 12.55 -9.77 -6.81
N TYR A 15 11.34 -9.21 -6.84
CA TYR A 15 10.10 -9.92 -6.51
C TYR A 15 9.13 -10.04 -7.69
N GLY A 16 9.49 -9.48 -8.85
CA GLY A 16 8.65 -9.45 -10.03
C GLY A 16 7.68 -8.26 -10.06
N ARG A 17 7.08 -8.03 -11.23
CA ARG A 17 6.14 -6.92 -11.49
C ARG A 17 4.72 -7.27 -11.07
N GLU A 18 4.55 -7.66 -9.82
CA GLU A 18 3.28 -8.14 -9.29
C GLU A 18 2.94 -7.47 -7.95
N CYS A 19 1.66 -7.20 -7.73
CA CYS A 19 1.17 -6.66 -6.46
C CYS A 19 1.24 -7.75 -5.38
N PHE A 20 1.85 -7.48 -4.22
CA PHE A 20 1.99 -8.46 -3.13
C PHE A 20 0.64 -8.93 -2.58
N ILE A 21 -0.37 -8.06 -2.51
CA ILE A 21 -1.74 -8.44 -2.10
C ILE A 21 -2.33 -9.46 -3.06
N ASP A 22 -2.11 -9.29 -4.37
CA ASP A 22 -2.60 -10.20 -5.39
C ASP A 22 -1.83 -11.52 -5.37
N LYS A 23 -0.53 -11.44 -5.25
CA LYS A 23 0.37 -12.59 -5.23
C LYS A 23 0.14 -13.50 -4.02
N LEU A 24 -0.13 -12.91 -2.86
CA LEU A 24 -0.39 -13.61 -1.61
C LEU A 24 -1.89 -13.89 -1.38
N HIS A 25 -2.75 -13.57 -2.35
CA HIS A 25 -4.21 -13.77 -2.26
C HIS A 25 -4.87 -13.18 -1.00
N LEU A 26 -4.34 -12.04 -0.51
CA LEU A 26 -4.79 -11.43 0.74
C LEU A 26 -6.14 -10.71 0.64
N ARG A 27 -6.58 -10.40 -0.58
CA ARG A 27 -7.85 -9.71 -0.84
C ARG A 27 -8.89 -10.69 -1.38
N LYS A 28 -9.95 -10.92 -0.59
CA LYS A 28 -11.05 -11.85 -0.93
C LYS A 28 -12.30 -11.14 -1.49
N ASP A 29 -12.41 -9.82 -1.33
CA ASP A 29 -13.56 -9.06 -1.80
C ASP A 29 -13.57 -8.89 -3.34
N LYS A 30 -14.77 -8.65 -3.89
CA LYS A 30 -14.94 -8.41 -5.32
C LYS A 30 -14.28 -7.07 -5.70
N ARG A 31 -13.35 -7.12 -6.65
CA ARG A 31 -12.70 -5.92 -7.18
C ARG A 31 -13.67 -5.09 -8.01
N LYS A 32 -13.51 -3.77 -7.97
CA LYS A 32 -14.26 -2.86 -8.83
C LYS A 32 -13.96 -3.16 -10.29
N LYS A 33 -15.01 -3.25 -11.11
CA LYS A 33 -14.88 -3.29 -12.57
C LYS A 33 -14.59 -1.87 -13.08
N TYR A 34 -13.49 -1.70 -13.80
CA TYR A 34 -13.15 -0.44 -14.45
C TYR A 34 -13.63 -0.46 -15.89
N THR A 35 -14.40 0.54 -16.30
CA THR A 35 -15.03 0.62 -17.63
C THR A 35 -14.08 1.19 -18.70
N GLY A 36 -13.01 1.86 -18.32
CA GLY A 36 -12.07 2.50 -19.23
C GLY A 36 -10.67 1.90 -19.18
N LYS A 37 -10.05 1.63 -20.36
CA LYS A 37 -8.67 1.11 -20.46
C LYS A 37 -7.64 1.97 -19.73
N ALA A 38 -7.74 3.30 -19.84
CA ALA A 38 -6.83 4.24 -19.17
C ALA A 38 -6.95 4.16 -17.65
N GLN A 39 -8.17 4.13 -17.11
CA GLN A 39 -8.43 3.98 -15.68
C GLN A 39 -7.93 2.62 -15.17
N TYR A 40 -8.22 1.53 -15.88
CA TYR A 40 -7.70 0.20 -15.55
C TYR A 40 -6.18 0.19 -15.46
N LYS A 41 -5.48 0.72 -16.47
CA LYS A 41 -4.01 0.82 -16.50
C LYS A 41 -3.47 1.60 -15.30
N LYS A 42 -4.07 2.75 -14.96
CA LYS A 42 -3.70 3.58 -13.81
C LYS A 42 -3.86 2.81 -12.50
N MET A 43 -4.99 2.12 -12.31
CA MET A 43 -5.28 1.40 -11.06
C MET A 43 -4.42 0.16 -10.86
N LYS A 44 -3.92 -0.43 -11.94
CA LYS A 44 -2.98 -1.57 -11.91
C LYS A 44 -1.50 -1.15 -11.83
N GLN A 45 -1.20 0.14 -11.93
CA GLN A 45 0.16 0.63 -11.78
C GLN A 45 0.69 0.30 -10.38
N LEU A 46 1.91 -0.24 -10.32
CA LEU A 46 2.56 -0.57 -9.06
C LEU A 46 3.09 0.68 -8.38
N THR A 47 2.92 0.73 -7.08
CA THR A 47 3.41 1.77 -6.18
C THR A 47 4.27 1.16 -5.09
N TYR A 48 5.14 1.98 -4.51
CA TYR A 48 5.91 1.59 -3.34
C TYR A 48 5.06 1.81 -2.07
N HIS A 49 4.91 0.77 -1.27
CA HIS A 49 4.27 0.79 0.04
C HIS A 49 5.33 0.68 1.15
N HIS A 50 5.24 1.53 2.17
CA HIS A 50 6.09 1.44 3.36
C HIS A 50 5.48 0.48 4.38
N ILE A 51 6.13 -0.64 4.66
CA ILE A 51 5.71 -1.60 5.70
C ILE A 51 5.74 -0.92 7.07
N LYS A 52 6.84 -0.27 7.43
CA LYS A 52 6.89 0.68 8.54
C LYS A 52 6.67 2.08 7.96
N MET A 53 5.62 2.76 8.42
CA MET A 53 5.22 4.06 7.90
C MET A 53 6.29 5.13 8.11
N ARG A 54 6.39 6.11 7.19
CA ARG A 54 7.36 7.21 7.31
C ARG A 54 7.18 8.03 8.58
N LYS A 55 5.94 8.27 9.01
CA LYS A 55 5.62 8.96 10.28
C LYS A 55 6.16 8.23 11.51
N ASP A 56 6.38 6.93 11.40
CA ASP A 56 6.92 6.07 12.47
C ASP A 56 8.43 5.80 12.27
N GLY A 57 9.11 6.64 11.47
CA GLY A 57 10.54 6.53 11.18
C GLY A 57 10.90 5.48 10.12
N GLY A 58 9.93 5.01 9.33
CA GLY A 58 10.21 4.09 8.22
C GLY A 58 10.96 4.76 7.07
N LYS A 59 12.08 4.17 6.66
CA LYS A 59 12.91 4.62 5.53
C LYS A 59 12.41 4.00 4.22
N THR A 60 12.66 4.68 3.10
CA THR A 60 12.42 4.13 1.75
C THR A 60 13.58 3.23 1.36
N THR A 61 13.50 1.96 1.74
CA THR A 61 14.48 0.91 1.45
C THR A 61 13.79 -0.33 0.90
N ILE A 62 14.57 -1.24 0.32
CA ILE A 62 14.05 -2.51 -0.18
C ILE A 62 13.42 -3.31 0.97
N GLU A 63 14.06 -3.34 2.15
CA GLU A 63 13.60 -4.08 3.33
C GLU A 63 12.26 -3.57 3.84
N ASN A 64 12.05 -2.25 3.81
CA ASN A 64 10.82 -1.61 4.29
C ASN A 64 9.77 -1.41 3.18
N GLY A 65 10.01 -1.93 1.99
CA GLY A 65 9.12 -1.75 0.83
C GLY A 65 8.29 -2.98 0.49
N ALA A 66 7.09 -2.76 0.00
CA ALA A 66 6.26 -3.75 -0.69
C ALA A 66 5.66 -3.14 -1.97
N LEU A 67 5.39 -3.98 -2.97
CA LEU A 67 4.76 -3.55 -4.22
C LEU A 67 3.25 -3.71 -4.12
N LEU A 68 2.52 -2.60 -4.19
CA LEU A 68 1.06 -2.61 -4.23
C LEU A 68 0.57 -1.88 -5.49
N SER A 69 -0.47 -2.41 -6.14
CA SER A 69 -1.18 -1.65 -7.17
C SER A 69 -1.89 -0.45 -6.53
N VAL A 70 -2.12 0.63 -7.28
CA VAL A 70 -2.84 1.82 -6.79
C VAL A 70 -4.18 1.44 -6.16
N GLU A 71 -4.92 0.50 -6.78
CA GLU A 71 -6.18 -0.03 -6.25
C GLU A 71 -5.99 -0.70 -4.90
N ASN A 72 -5.06 -1.65 -4.80
CA ASN A 72 -4.84 -2.41 -3.58
C ASN A 72 -4.18 -1.56 -2.48
N HIS A 73 -3.37 -0.57 -2.84
CA HIS A 73 -2.78 0.37 -1.88
C HIS A 73 -3.87 1.21 -1.20
N SER A 74 -4.82 1.74 -1.98
CA SER A 74 -5.99 2.45 -1.45
C SER A 74 -6.90 1.55 -0.62
N TRP A 75 -7.08 0.29 -1.03
CA TRP A 75 -7.84 -0.69 -0.28
C TRP A 75 -7.15 -1.06 1.04
N PHE A 76 -5.83 -1.30 1.04
CA PHE A 76 -5.02 -1.58 2.23
C PHE A 76 -5.21 -0.52 3.32
N HIS A 77 -5.11 0.77 2.97
CA HIS A 77 -5.25 1.86 3.95
C HIS A 77 -6.67 2.04 4.51
N ARG A 78 -7.66 1.36 3.97
CA ARG A 78 -9.03 1.32 4.50
C ARG A 78 -9.30 0.15 5.42
N GLN A 79 -8.35 -0.78 5.53
CA GLN A 79 -8.48 -1.92 6.44
C GLN A 79 -8.22 -1.50 7.90
N PRO A 80 -8.78 -2.22 8.89
CA PRO A 80 -8.46 -2.03 10.29
C PRO A 80 -6.96 -2.13 10.55
N PRO A 81 -6.41 -1.44 11.58
CA PRO A 81 -4.97 -1.45 11.88
C PRO A 81 -4.41 -2.86 12.08
N GLU A 82 -5.16 -3.76 12.69
CA GLU A 82 -4.78 -5.15 12.94
C GLU A 82 -4.61 -5.92 11.63
N ALA A 83 -5.54 -5.74 10.67
CA ALA A 83 -5.46 -6.34 9.34
C ALA A 83 -4.29 -5.76 8.52
N GLN A 84 -4.03 -4.45 8.63
CA GLN A 84 -2.85 -3.83 8.00
C GLN A 84 -1.56 -4.42 8.58
N ALA A 85 -1.48 -4.58 9.90
CA ALA A 85 -0.32 -5.18 10.58
C ALA A 85 -0.11 -6.64 10.15
N ALA A 86 -1.17 -7.44 10.06
CA ALA A 86 -1.12 -8.82 9.59
C ALA A 86 -0.62 -8.91 8.14
N MET A 87 -1.15 -8.08 7.24
CA MET A 87 -0.68 -8.01 5.86
C MET A 87 0.79 -7.58 5.76
N ASN A 88 1.24 -6.63 6.56
CA ASN A 88 2.63 -6.21 6.61
C ASN A 88 3.55 -7.35 7.09
N ARG A 89 3.14 -8.17 8.07
CA ARG A 89 3.86 -9.39 8.46
C ARG A 89 3.94 -10.38 7.30
N ALA A 90 2.84 -10.62 6.58
CA ALA A 90 2.83 -11.49 5.41
C ALA A 90 3.79 -11.01 4.30
N PHE A 91 3.87 -9.69 4.05
CA PHE A 91 4.84 -9.13 3.10
C PHE A 91 6.28 -9.39 3.53
N GLN A 92 6.59 -9.25 4.83
CA GLN A 92 7.93 -9.54 5.36
C GLN A 92 8.27 -11.03 5.24
N GLN A 93 7.38 -11.92 5.62
CA GLN A 93 7.56 -13.37 5.50
C GLN A 93 7.80 -13.78 4.05
N TYR A 94 7.00 -13.26 3.11
CA TYR A 94 7.19 -13.49 1.68
C TYR A 94 8.60 -13.10 1.22
N LYS A 95 9.08 -11.92 1.63
CA LYS A 95 10.41 -11.43 1.25
C LYS A 95 11.53 -12.31 1.82
N ILE A 96 11.43 -12.72 3.09
CA ILE A 96 12.38 -13.64 3.73
C ILE A 96 12.41 -14.96 2.98
N SER A 97 11.25 -15.52 2.65
CA SER A 97 11.15 -16.80 1.95
C SER A 97 11.76 -16.74 0.55
N VAL A 98 11.53 -15.66 -0.21
CA VAL A 98 12.15 -15.45 -1.53
C VAL A 98 13.67 -15.32 -1.40
N ALA A 99 14.17 -14.56 -0.42
CA ALA A 99 15.62 -14.43 -0.17
C ALA A 99 16.25 -15.78 0.17
N THR A 100 15.60 -16.59 1.00
CA THR A 100 16.06 -17.93 1.38
C THR A 100 16.11 -18.89 0.17
N LEU A 101 15.11 -18.84 -0.68
CA LEU A 101 15.07 -19.68 -1.89
C LEU A 101 16.18 -19.27 -2.88
N ASN A 102 16.35 -17.96 -3.09
CA ASN A 102 17.41 -17.45 -3.95
C ASN A 102 18.81 -17.84 -3.44
N SER A 103 19.04 -17.80 -2.12
CA SER A 103 20.32 -18.24 -1.51
C SER A 103 20.60 -19.72 -1.70
N ARG A 104 19.56 -20.55 -1.90
CA ARG A 104 19.66 -22.00 -2.16
C ARG A 104 19.69 -22.33 -3.65
N GLY A 105 19.73 -21.35 -4.55
CA GLY A 105 19.72 -21.55 -6.00
C GLY A 105 18.39 -22.06 -6.57
N ILE A 106 17.29 -22.00 -5.79
CA ILE A 106 15.96 -22.43 -6.22
C ILE A 106 15.28 -21.27 -6.95
N GLN A 107 15.21 -21.35 -8.27
CA GLN A 107 14.68 -20.26 -9.12
C GLN A 107 13.15 -20.17 -9.19
N SER A 108 12.41 -21.18 -8.72
CA SER A 108 10.94 -21.18 -8.82
C SER A 108 10.26 -21.22 -7.45
N VAL A 109 9.57 -20.13 -7.14
CA VAL A 109 8.65 -20.04 -6.00
C VAL A 109 7.29 -20.55 -6.43
N GLN A 110 7.12 -21.86 -6.61
CA GLN A 110 5.85 -22.39 -7.12
C GLN A 110 4.73 -22.40 -6.07
N LYS A 111 5.03 -22.43 -4.79
CA LYS A 111 4.01 -22.28 -3.74
C LYS A 111 4.68 -21.99 -2.40
N LEU A 112 4.75 -20.74 -2.03
CA LEU A 112 5.05 -20.35 -0.66
C LEU A 112 3.75 -20.43 0.15
N GLU A 113 3.65 -21.37 1.05
CA GLU A 113 2.62 -21.38 2.08
C GLU A 113 2.99 -20.32 3.12
N ILE A 114 2.46 -19.11 2.91
CA ILE A 114 2.54 -18.04 3.90
C ILE A 114 1.28 -18.13 4.73
N ASP A 115 1.43 -18.22 6.04
CA ASP A 115 0.29 -18.16 6.95
C ASP A 115 -0.38 -16.79 6.84
N THR A 116 -1.55 -16.80 6.22
CA THR A 116 -2.40 -15.61 6.03
C THR A 116 -3.66 -15.70 6.90
N SER A 117 -3.70 -16.64 7.83
CA SER A 117 -4.89 -16.88 8.66
C SER A 117 -5.33 -15.63 9.45
N ASP A 118 -4.37 -14.83 9.90
CA ASP A 118 -4.62 -13.57 10.59
C ASP A 118 -5.01 -12.40 9.66
N CYS A 119 -4.88 -12.59 8.35
CA CYS A 119 -5.25 -11.58 7.36
C CYS A 119 -6.75 -11.61 7.06
N ILE A 120 -7.59 -11.68 8.08
CA ILE A 120 -9.04 -11.60 7.93
C ILE A 120 -9.39 -10.15 7.60
N THR A 121 -9.66 -9.91 6.32
CA THR A 121 -10.21 -8.63 5.89
C THR A 121 -11.71 -8.64 6.15
N ILE A 122 -12.15 -7.86 7.14
CA ILE A 122 -13.57 -7.60 7.35
C ILE A 122 -14.02 -6.71 6.20
N PRO A 123 -14.97 -7.15 5.37
CA PRO A 123 -15.51 -6.27 4.33
C PRO A 123 -16.17 -5.07 5.04
N LEU A 124 -15.59 -3.88 4.85
CA LEU A 124 -16.24 -2.65 5.30
C LEU A 124 -17.51 -2.46 4.48
N GLU A 125 -18.64 -2.26 5.14
CA GLU A 125 -19.89 -1.94 4.48
C GLU A 125 -19.75 -0.62 3.69
N GLU A 126 -20.51 -0.47 2.60
CA GLU A 126 -20.42 0.72 1.73
C GLU A 126 -20.65 2.03 2.50
N ASN A 127 -21.46 1.97 3.55
CA ASN A 127 -21.77 3.10 4.42
C ASN A 127 -20.58 3.51 5.28
N GLU A 128 -19.79 2.54 5.77
CA GLU A 128 -18.56 2.80 6.53
C GLU A 128 -17.47 3.41 5.63
N ILE A 129 -17.34 2.91 4.40
CA ILE A 129 -16.42 3.48 3.40
C ILE A 129 -16.80 4.93 3.08
N LYS A 130 -18.09 5.23 2.94
CA LYS A 130 -18.58 6.61 2.71
C LYS A 130 -18.31 7.51 3.92
N LYS A 131 -18.46 6.99 5.15
CA LYS A 131 -18.17 7.72 6.38
C LYS A 131 -16.68 8.06 6.50
N ILE A 132 -15.79 7.08 6.32
CA ILE A 132 -14.32 7.27 6.34
C ILE A 132 -13.90 8.29 5.28
N ASN A 133 -14.41 8.19 4.05
CA ASN A 133 -14.09 9.14 2.98
C ASN A 133 -14.58 10.57 3.29
N ARG A 134 -15.74 10.73 3.94
CA ARG A 134 -16.26 12.04 4.36
C ARG A 134 -15.39 12.66 5.46
N GLU A 135 -14.98 11.88 6.46
CA GLU A 135 -14.11 12.33 7.54
C GLU A 135 -12.73 12.72 7.03
N THR A 136 -12.13 11.92 6.15
CA THR A 136 -10.84 12.22 5.52
C THR A 136 -10.89 13.51 4.70
N ASN A 137 -11.95 13.70 3.90
CA ASN A 137 -12.12 14.91 3.11
C ASN A 137 -12.40 16.15 3.98
N LYS A 138 -13.14 15.99 5.08
CA LYS A 138 -13.40 17.07 6.06
C LYS A 138 -12.10 17.51 6.73
N THR A 139 -11.28 16.57 7.15
CA THR A 139 -9.96 16.85 7.78
C THR A 139 -9.01 17.54 6.80
N ARG A 140 -8.97 17.10 5.53
CA ARG A 140 -8.15 17.74 4.49
C ARG A 140 -8.58 19.18 4.26
N ARG A 141 -9.89 19.42 4.05
CA ARG A 141 -10.43 20.78 3.86
C ARG A 141 -10.18 21.70 5.05
N ALA A 142 -10.25 21.17 6.28
CA ALA A 142 -9.93 21.95 7.48
C ALA A 142 -8.47 22.34 7.51
N ARG A 143 -7.53 21.46 7.16
CA ARG A 143 -6.09 21.77 7.06
C ARG A 143 -5.78 22.80 5.96
N GLU A 144 -6.38 22.66 4.78
CA GLU A 144 -6.23 23.60 3.67
C GLU A 144 -6.72 25.00 4.06
N LYS A 145 -7.87 25.08 4.75
CA LYS A 145 -8.42 26.37 5.27
C LYS A 145 -7.53 26.98 6.33
N GLN A 146 -6.95 26.17 7.20
CA GLN A 146 -6.05 26.67 8.27
C GLN A 146 -4.73 27.18 7.68
N ALA A 147 -4.16 26.49 6.69
CA ALA A 147 -2.97 26.93 5.98
C ALA A 147 -3.20 28.27 5.25
N LEU A 148 -4.34 28.40 4.54
CA LEU A 148 -4.69 29.64 3.86
C LEU A 148 -4.89 30.82 4.83
N LYS A 149 -5.46 30.56 6.01
CA LYS A 149 -5.61 31.58 7.05
C LYS A 149 -4.27 32.07 7.58
N GLN A 150 -3.33 31.13 7.80
CA GLN A 150 -1.97 31.44 8.22
C GLN A 150 -1.23 32.29 7.18
N GLU A 151 -1.31 31.93 5.90
CA GLU A 151 -0.73 32.71 4.80
C GLU A 151 -1.27 34.14 4.73
N LEU A 152 -2.56 34.33 4.97
CA LEU A 152 -3.19 35.66 4.99
C LEU A 152 -2.75 36.49 6.22
N GLU A 153 -2.63 35.87 7.40
CA GLU A 153 -2.12 36.51 8.60
C GLU A 153 -0.65 36.96 8.45
N ASP A 154 0.18 36.12 7.81
CA ASP A 154 1.58 36.42 7.55
C ASP A 154 1.76 37.62 6.58
N LEU A 155 0.83 37.79 5.62
CA LEU A 155 0.84 38.89 4.65
C LEU A 155 0.34 40.23 5.25
N GLU A 156 -0.41 40.21 6.34
CA GLU A 156 -0.87 41.45 7.03
C GLU A 156 0.21 42.07 7.96
N TYR A 157 1.30 41.34 8.21
CA TYR A 157 2.40 41.78 9.06
C TYR A 157 3.66 42.25 8.29
N GLU A 158 3.66 42.28 6.97
CA GLU A 158 4.69 42.89 6.11
C GLU A 158 4.29 44.32 5.68
#